data_c8233817566f0c2f6da5560611f09893
#
_entry.id   c8233817566f0c2f6da5560611f09893
#
_cell.length_a   1.000
_cell.length_b   1.000
_cell.length_c   1.000
_cell.angle_alpha   90.00
_cell.angle_beta   90.00
_cell.angle_gamma   90.00
#
_symmetry.space_group_name_H-M   'P 1'
#
loop_
_entity.id
_entity.type
_entity.pdbx_description
1 polymer ?
#
loop_
_entity_poly.entity_id
_entity_poly.type
_entity_poly.pdbx_seq_one_letter_code
_entity_poly.pdbx_strand_id
1 'polypeptide(L)'
;MRQTFPAALLMTALLSACATPPDLTALETAVITREARLPASIAGSAFGQSVSQAITTSPTLGRGQAALREAEAGLLAESGAFLPQISVGLRPQESGGFSMTSFGAISQLLYDGGASNARETAAQARVLGGLAGRLDAGSRAALLAVEAWAGVATARALVRVSEASLTALETTTAQIEERSSAGLGSSVDALTARSRLANERASVVAARSDASRAEAIFIETFGHPPGPALSLPPHAPRAPDGEAMASPTLQRAEAEVLAAEAEHTAALAGRVPSLSVTVSAIPGSQAVAGLASEQLLSPARGRTARIAATEARIDARRVDLDATRRELESRLRILTAELRAVADRLTATRAAREANRANLEMARDQFQAGRRSLIELLDAEREALASERQHILAEHDRAVLGYAVLAATGDILDVFGVTLPATPGSAQAPE
;
A
#
# COMPACT_ATOMS: atom_id res chain seq x y z
N MET A 1 -4.12 -49.85 54.05
CA MET A 1 -5.09 -49.42 53.01
C MET A 1 -4.33 -48.50 52.05
N ARG A 2 -3.87 -49.00 50.89
CA ARG A 2 -3.25 -48.23 49.80
C ARG A 2 -4.36 -47.68 48.93
N GLN A 3 -4.56 -46.37 48.94
CA GLN A 3 -5.42 -45.69 47.97
C GLN A 3 -4.71 -45.57 46.66
N THR A 4 -5.06 -46.41 45.70
CA THR A 4 -4.73 -46.26 44.30
C THR A 4 -5.64 -45.18 43.72
N PHE A 5 -5.15 -43.95 43.64
CA PHE A 5 -5.80 -42.89 42.86
C PHE A 5 -5.81 -43.32 41.38
N PRO A 6 -6.94 -43.21 40.68
CA PRO A 6 -7.00 -43.65 39.29
C PRO A 6 -6.31 -42.63 38.41
N ALA A 7 -5.06 -42.94 38.00
CA ALA A 7 -4.26 -42.18 36.99
C ALA A 7 -5.04 -41.97 35.67
N ALA A 8 -6.02 -42.84 35.38
CA ALA A 8 -6.87 -42.76 34.20
C ALA A 8 -7.80 -41.51 34.18
N LEU A 9 -8.27 -41.05 35.34
CA LEU A 9 -9.15 -39.85 35.38
C LEU A 9 -8.38 -38.55 35.19
N LEU A 10 -7.08 -38.51 35.52
CA LEU A 10 -6.22 -37.35 35.26
C LEU A 10 -5.85 -37.25 33.74
N MET A 11 -5.73 -38.36 33.07
CA MET A 11 -5.36 -38.40 31.64
C MET A 11 -6.54 -37.99 30.75
N THR A 12 -7.77 -38.28 31.09
CA THR A 12 -8.97 -37.85 30.35
C THR A 12 -9.30 -36.37 30.56
N ALA A 13 -9.00 -35.80 31.72
CA ALA A 13 -9.16 -34.37 31.98
C ALA A 13 -8.11 -33.48 31.26
N LEU A 14 -6.94 -34.04 30.95
CA LEU A 14 -5.88 -33.35 30.20
C LEU A 14 -6.18 -33.24 28.68
N LEU A 15 -6.93 -34.20 28.14
CA LEU A 15 -7.27 -34.23 26.70
C LEU A 15 -8.38 -33.23 26.31
N SER A 16 -9.21 -32.77 27.28
CA SER A 16 -10.28 -31.79 27.02
C SER A 16 -9.87 -30.33 27.21
N ALA A 17 -8.63 -30.04 27.56
CA ALA A 17 -8.12 -28.70 27.82
C ALA A 17 -7.26 -28.12 26.69
N CYS A 18 -7.24 -28.75 25.52
CA CYS A 18 -6.54 -28.17 24.37
C CYS A 18 -7.31 -26.92 23.87
N ALA A 19 -6.74 -25.76 24.07
CA ALA A 19 -7.24 -24.54 23.46
C ALA A 19 -7.09 -24.67 21.92
N THR A 20 -8.19 -24.56 21.19
CA THR A 20 -8.20 -24.67 19.73
C THR A 20 -7.88 -23.29 19.13
N PRO A 21 -6.83 -23.16 18.31
CA PRO A 21 -6.53 -21.90 17.64
C PRO A 21 -7.60 -21.56 16.60
N PRO A 22 -7.69 -20.29 16.16
CA PRO A 22 -8.63 -19.88 15.12
C PRO A 22 -8.35 -20.58 13.78
N ASP A 23 -9.40 -20.75 12.97
CA ASP A 23 -9.31 -21.30 11.62
C ASP A 23 -8.83 -20.21 10.64
N LEU A 24 -7.78 -20.47 9.89
CA LEU A 24 -7.19 -19.57 8.90
C LEU A 24 -7.66 -19.87 7.47
N THR A 25 -8.39 -20.94 7.23
CA THR A 25 -8.70 -21.48 5.89
C THR A 25 -9.38 -20.45 4.98
N ALA A 26 -10.28 -19.64 5.51
CA ALA A 26 -10.99 -18.62 4.72
C ALA A 26 -10.03 -17.54 4.23
N LEU A 27 -9.14 -17.04 5.10
CA LEU A 27 -8.16 -16.02 4.76
C LEU A 27 -7.07 -16.60 3.84
N GLU A 28 -6.62 -17.83 4.09
CA GLU A 28 -5.66 -18.55 3.28
C GLU A 28 -6.16 -18.69 1.84
N THR A 29 -7.41 -19.13 1.65
CA THR A 29 -8.05 -19.20 0.34
C THR A 29 -8.11 -17.83 -0.32
N ALA A 30 -8.51 -16.80 0.40
CA ALA A 30 -8.64 -15.46 -0.17
C ALA A 30 -7.30 -14.83 -0.61
N VAL A 31 -6.20 -15.15 0.09
CA VAL A 31 -4.88 -14.55 -0.16
C VAL A 31 -4.03 -15.39 -1.11
N ILE A 32 -3.97 -16.73 -0.91
CA ILE A 32 -3.08 -17.63 -1.66
C ILE A 32 -3.69 -18.03 -2.99
N THR A 33 -5.00 -18.32 -3.05
CA THR A 33 -5.68 -18.77 -4.28
C THR A 33 -6.31 -17.62 -5.05
N ARG A 34 -5.87 -16.38 -4.79
CA ARG A 34 -6.37 -15.23 -5.52
C ARG A 34 -6.12 -15.37 -7.02
N GLU A 35 -7.19 -15.58 -7.77
CA GLU A 35 -7.16 -15.53 -9.23
C GLU A 35 -7.23 -14.08 -9.71
N ALA A 36 -6.59 -13.79 -10.87
CA ALA A 36 -6.71 -12.50 -11.52
C ALA A 36 -8.18 -12.24 -11.89
N ARG A 37 -8.73 -11.14 -11.38
CA ARG A 37 -10.14 -10.76 -11.61
C ARG A 37 -10.34 -9.96 -12.90
N LEU A 38 -9.24 -9.41 -13.41
CA LEU A 38 -9.22 -8.62 -14.64
C LEU A 38 -8.16 -9.15 -15.60
N PRO A 39 -8.42 -9.05 -16.92
CA PRO A 39 -7.41 -9.38 -17.92
C PRO A 39 -6.28 -8.35 -17.90
N ALA A 40 -5.06 -8.77 -18.24
CA ALA A 40 -3.88 -7.91 -18.36
C ALA A 40 -3.94 -7.04 -19.65
N SER A 41 -4.99 -6.24 -19.78
CA SER A 41 -5.36 -5.52 -21.01
C SER A 41 -4.38 -4.41 -21.39
N ILE A 42 -3.60 -3.90 -20.45
CA ILE A 42 -2.68 -2.77 -20.62
C ILE A 42 -1.22 -3.21 -20.63
N ALA A 43 -0.93 -4.42 -20.14
CA ALA A 43 0.44 -4.94 -19.96
C ALA A 43 1.32 -4.87 -21.23
N GLY A 44 0.74 -5.08 -22.42
CA GLY A 44 1.45 -5.04 -23.70
C GLY A 44 1.79 -3.65 -24.22
N SER A 45 1.22 -2.59 -23.64
CA SER A 45 1.49 -1.20 -24.06
C SER A 45 2.82 -0.69 -23.47
N ALA A 46 3.43 0.31 -24.11
CA ALA A 46 4.63 0.98 -23.57
C ALA A 46 4.39 1.55 -22.16
N PHE A 47 3.20 2.12 -21.92
CA PHE A 47 2.77 2.55 -20.61
C PHE A 47 2.72 1.39 -19.61
N GLY A 48 2.05 0.29 -19.98
CA GLY A 48 1.91 -0.88 -19.12
C GLY A 48 3.25 -1.52 -18.75
N GLN A 49 4.16 -1.64 -19.71
CA GLN A 49 5.51 -2.15 -19.48
C GLN A 49 6.32 -1.25 -18.53
N SER A 50 6.25 0.08 -18.73
CA SER A 50 6.92 1.03 -17.84
C SER A 50 6.37 0.96 -16.41
N VAL A 51 5.04 0.92 -16.25
CA VAL A 51 4.39 0.80 -14.93
C VAL A 51 4.75 -0.54 -14.27
N SER A 52 4.71 -1.64 -15.01
CA SER A 52 5.08 -2.97 -14.49
C SER A 52 6.54 -2.99 -13.99
N GLN A 53 7.46 -2.37 -14.73
CA GLN A 53 8.84 -2.21 -14.31
C GLN A 53 8.96 -1.34 -13.05
N ALA A 54 8.27 -0.20 -12.99
CA ALA A 54 8.26 0.68 -11.82
C ALA A 54 7.72 -0.03 -10.57
N ILE A 55 6.68 -0.88 -10.70
CA ILE A 55 6.17 -1.69 -9.60
C ILE A 55 7.25 -2.60 -9.05
N THR A 56 7.93 -3.35 -9.93
CA THR A 56 8.93 -4.36 -9.53
C THR A 56 10.17 -3.75 -8.90
N THR A 57 10.56 -2.54 -9.28
CA THR A 57 11.69 -1.81 -8.73
C THR A 57 11.32 -0.88 -7.55
N SER A 58 10.03 -0.78 -7.21
CA SER A 58 9.54 0.14 -6.19
C SER A 58 10.07 -0.18 -4.78
N PRO A 59 10.62 0.82 -4.07
CA PRO A 59 11.00 0.66 -2.67
C PRO A 59 9.83 0.29 -1.76
N THR A 60 8.60 0.66 -2.14
CA THR A 60 7.38 0.32 -1.40
C THR A 60 7.10 -1.17 -1.48
N LEU A 61 7.18 -1.77 -2.68
CA LEU A 61 7.08 -3.21 -2.85
C LEU A 61 8.24 -3.94 -2.15
N GLY A 62 9.47 -3.42 -2.25
CA GLY A 62 10.64 -3.97 -1.57
C GLY A 62 10.46 -4.08 -0.05
N ARG A 63 9.88 -3.05 0.58
CA ARG A 63 9.52 -3.09 2.02
C ARG A 63 8.45 -4.14 2.32
N GLY A 64 7.42 -4.25 1.48
CA GLY A 64 6.40 -5.29 1.62
C GLY A 64 6.98 -6.70 1.51
N GLN A 65 7.92 -6.93 0.60
CA GLN A 65 8.63 -8.20 0.46
C GLN A 65 9.54 -8.51 1.67
N ALA A 66 10.20 -7.49 2.24
CA ALA A 66 11.02 -7.66 3.43
C ALA A 66 10.17 -8.03 4.65
N ALA A 67 9.03 -7.37 4.85
CA ALA A 67 8.08 -7.68 5.92
C ALA A 67 7.50 -9.10 5.80
N LEU A 68 7.23 -9.57 4.58
CA LEU A 68 6.81 -10.95 4.35
C LEU A 68 7.90 -11.95 4.76
N ARG A 69 9.15 -11.74 4.33
CA ARG A 69 10.28 -12.60 4.71
C ARG A 69 10.53 -12.63 6.22
N GLU A 70 10.32 -11.52 6.90
CA GLU A 70 10.36 -11.43 8.36
C GLU A 70 9.29 -12.33 9.00
N ALA A 71 8.04 -12.27 8.50
CA ALA A 71 6.96 -13.12 8.97
C ALA A 71 7.22 -14.60 8.70
N GLU A 72 7.76 -14.95 7.52
CA GLU A 72 8.15 -16.31 7.15
C GLU A 72 9.26 -16.86 8.07
N ALA A 73 10.27 -16.05 8.35
CA ALA A 73 11.32 -16.41 9.31
C ALA A 73 10.76 -16.59 10.73
N GLY A 74 9.80 -15.76 11.12
CA GLY A 74 9.07 -15.91 12.38
C GLY A 74 8.28 -17.24 12.46
N LEU A 75 7.63 -17.65 11.37
CA LEU A 75 6.93 -18.93 11.30
C LEU A 75 7.91 -20.10 11.45
N LEU A 76 9.05 -20.07 10.76
CA LEU A 76 10.08 -21.10 10.90
C LEU A 76 10.63 -21.20 12.34
N ALA A 77 10.72 -20.09 13.05
CA ALA A 77 11.15 -20.09 14.44
C ALA A 77 10.13 -20.75 15.38
N GLU A 78 8.82 -20.57 15.12
CA GLU A 78 7.76 -21.16 15.94
C GLU A 78 7.48 -22.64 15.59
N SER A 79 7.64 -23.05 14.33
CA SER A 79 7.39 -24.43 13.88
C SER A 79 8.38 -25.46 14.44
N GLY A 80 9.51 -25.01 14.99
CA GLY A 80 10.53 -25.85 15.60
C GLY A 80 10.32 -26.19 17.10
N ALA A 81 9.21 -25.78 17.71
CA ALA A 81 9.03 -25.88 19.17
C ALA A 81 9.10 -27.32 19.72
N PHE A 82 8.66 -28.32 18.95
CA PHE A 82 8.71 -29.74 19.32
C PHE A 82 9.98 -30.47 18.84
N LEU A 83 10.91 -29.78 18.17
CA LEU A 83 12.17 -30.37 17.78
C LEU A 83 13.15 -30.47 18.94
N PRO A 84 14.03 -31.49 18.97
CA PRO A 84 15.07 -31.59 19.98
C PRO A 84 16.00 -30.36 19.96
N GLN A 85 16.19 -29.73 21.10
CA GLN A 85 17.11 -28.61 21.29
C GLN A 85 18.39 -29.09 21.94
N ILE A 86 19.52 -28.82 21.32
CA ILE A 86 20.85 -29.16 21.84
C ILE A 86 21.41 -27.89 22.50
N SER A 87 21.79 -28.03 23.78
CA SER A 87 22.47 -26.97 24.51
C SER A 87 23.83 -27.48 25.02
N VAL A 88 24.84 -26.63 24.88
CA VAL A 88 26.16 -26.85 25.44
C VAL A 88 26.53 -25.65 26.28
N GLY A 89 27.19 -25.88 27.42
CA GLY A 89 27.49 -24.80 28.30
C GLY A 89 28.58 -25.18 29.32
N LEU A 90 28.95 -24.22 30.15
CA LEU A 90 29.85 -24.37 31.29
C LEU A 90 29.07 -24.09 32.56
N ARG A 91 29.26 -24.93 33.57
CA ARG A 91 28.77 -24.68 34.93
C ARG A 91 29.89 -24.72 35.97
N PRO A 92 29.78 -23.95 37.01
CA PRO A 92 30.71 -24.06 38.13
C PRO A 92 30.65 -25.45 38.77
N GLN A 93 31.79 -26.02 39.11
CA GLN A 93 31.88 -27.28 39.85
C GLN A 93 32.14 -26.96 41.32
N GLU A 94 31.27 -27.47 42.20
CA GLU A 94 31.43 -27.34 43.65
C GLU A 94 32.42 -28.34 44.19
N SER A 95 33.70 -28.19 43.92
CA SER A 95 34.77 -29.02 44.53
C SER A 95 35.97 -28.15 44.82
N GLY A 96 35.99 -27.53 46.00
CA GLY A 96 37.20 -27.02 46.67
C GLY A 96 38.01 -25.92 45.99
N GLY A 97 37.59 -25.43 44.82
CA GLY A 97 38.22 -24.37 44.03
C GLY A 97 37.33 -23.94 42.86
N PHE A 98 37.60 -22.76 42.28
CA PHE A 98 36.88 -22.24 41.13
C PHE A 98 37.26 -23.07 39.89
N SER A 99 36.47 -24.10 39.58
CA SER A 99 36.63 -24.90 38.35
C SER A 99 35.33 -24.89 37.56
N MET A 100 35.42 -24.95 36.22
CA MET A 100 34.28 -24.96 35.28
C MET A 100 34.26 -26.33 34.61
N THR A 101 33.08 -26.92 34.60
CA THR A 101 32.83 -28.18 33.86
C THR A 101 31.94 -27.95 32.67
N SER A 102 32.29 -28.50 31.51
CA SER A 102 31.41 -28.47 30.35
C SER A 102 30.24 -29.43 30.56
N PHE A 103 29.06 -29.05 30.04
CA PHE A 103 27.91 -29.93 30.00
C PHE A 103 27.25 -29.85 28.62
N GLY A 104 26.65 -30.94 28.17
CA GLY A 104 25.77 -30.98 27.02
C GLY A 104 24.39 -31.48 27.45
N ALA A 105 23.34 -30.87 26.93
CA ALA A 105 22.01 -31.37 27.15
C ALA A 105 21.19 -31.35 25.84
N ILE A 106 20.34 -32.34 25.67
CA ILE A 106 19.31 -32.43 24.64
C ILE A 106 17.98 -32.34 25.36
N SER A 107 17.17 -31.34 25.03
CA SER A 107 15.81 -31.17 25.56
C SER A 107 14.80 -31.20 24.44
N GLN A 108 13.66 -31.84 24.66
CA GLN A 108 12.56 -31.89 23.73
C GLN A 108 11.24 -31.65 24.46
N LEU A 109 10.47 -30.69 23.94
CA LEU A 109 9.12 -30.43 24.40
C LEU A 109 8.22 -31.54 23.88
N LEU A 110 7.44 -32.17 24.78
CA LEU A 110 6.48 -33.24 24.44
C LEU A 110 5.04 -32.74 24.44
N TYR A 111 4.73 -31.80 25.34
CA TYR A 111 3.38 -31.28 25.50
C TYR A 111 3.42 -29.93 26.23
N ASP A 112 2.59 -28.98 25.78
CA ASP A 112 2.47 -27.65 26.40
C ASP A 112 1.02 -27.10 26.40
N GLY A 113 0.03 -27.98 26.36
CA GLY A 113 -1.36 -27.58 26.34
C GLY A 113 -1.84 -26.96 25.04
N GLY A 114 -1.04 -27.04 23.96
CA GLY A 114 -1.33 -26.43 22.65
C GLY A 114 -0.78 -25.02 22.49
N ALA A 115 0.03 -24.53 23.44
CA ALA A 115 0.59 -23.19 23.36
C ALA A 115 1.50 -23.00 22.15
N SER A 116 2.32 -23.98 21.80
CA SER A 116 3.21 -23.94 20.62
C SER A 116 2.41 -23.97 19.33
N ASN A 117 1.40 -24.82 19.20
CA ASN A 117 0.53 -24.85 18.03
C ASN A 117 -0.20 -23.51 17.83
N ALA A 118 -0.68 -22.90 18.91
CA ALA A 118 -1.34 -21.60 18.85
C ALA A 118 -0.38 -20.47 18.44
N ARG A 119 0.91 -20.50 18.90
CA ARG A 119 1.94 -19.57 18.44
C ARG A 119 2.28 -19.76 16.97
N GLU A 120 2.37 -21.00 16.52
CA GLU A 120 2.56 -21.33 15.10
C GLU A 120 1.41 -20.81 14.24
N THR A 121 0.15 -21.00 14.68
CA THR A 121 -1.05 -20.44 14.00
C THR A 121 -0.99 -18.91 13.97
N ALA A 122 -0.55 -18.25 15.06
CA ALA A 122 -0.36 -16.80 15.06
C ALA A 122 0.71 -16.37 14.04
N ALA A 123 1.79 -17.11 13.92
CA ALA A 123 2.84 -16.84 12.94
C ALA A 123 2.36 -17.09 11.50
N GLN A 124 1.57 -18.15 11.25
CA GLN A 124 0.91 -18.39 9.96
C GLN A 124 -0.02 -17.24 9.57
N ALA A 125 -0.85 -16.76 10.50
CA ALA A 125 -1.69 -15.60 10.27
C ALA A 125 -0.87 -14.35 9.89
N ARG A 126 0.28 -14.12 10.54
CA ARG A 126 1.21 -13.02 10.16
C ARG A 126 1.79 -13.18 8.77
N VAL A 127 2.09 -14.42 8.33
CA VAL A 127 2.54 -14.68 6.94
C VAL A 127 1.44 -14.32 5.96
N LEU A 128 0.18 -14.72 6.21
CA LEU A 128 -0.96 -14.34 5.37
C LEU A 128 -1.13 -12.81 5.33
N GLY A 129 -1.01 -12.14 6.48
CA GLY A 129 -0.99 -10.68 6.57
C GLY A 129 0.17 -10.04 5.79
N GLY A 130 1.34 -10.66 5.78
CA GLY A 130 2.51 -10.26 4.99
C GLY A 130 2.28 -10.39 3.49
N LEU A 131 1.65 -11.48 3.04
CA LEU A 131 1.23 -11.70 1.65
C LEU A 131 0.24 -10.61 1.19
N ALA A 132 -0.81 -10.36 1.97
CA ALA A 132 -1.77 -9.30 1.70
C ALA A 132 -1.10 -7.92 1.72
N GLY A 133 -0.20 -7.66 2.67
CA GLY A 133 0.57 -6.43 2.78
C GLY A 133 1.48 -6.18 1.57
N ARG A 134 2.06 -7.23 0.99
CA ARG A 134 2.86 -7.14 -0.24
C ARG A 134 1.98 -6.80 -1.46
N LEU A 135 0.77 -7.37 -1.56
CA LEU A 135 -0.20 -7.03 -2.61
C LEU A 135 -0.65 -5.56 -2.48
N ASP A 136 -0.92 -5.09 -1.28
CA ASP A 136 -1.25 -3.69 -1.00
C ASP A 136 -0.09 -2.75 -1.38
N ALA A 137 1.14 -3.10 -1.03
CA ALA A 137 2.34 -2.35 -1.40
C ALA A 137 2.53 -2.27 -2.93
N GLY A 138 2.30 -3.38 -3.64
CA GLY A 138 2.31 -3.42 -5.10
C GLY A 138 1.23 -2.56 -5.72
N SER A 139 0.02 -2.60 -5.18
CA SER A 139 -1.11 -1.79 -5.65
C SER A 139 -0.87 -0.28 -5.47
N ARG A 140 -0.27 0.11 -4.34
CA ARG A 140 0.15 1.51 -4.11
C ARG A 140 1.27 1.94 -5.05
N ALA A 141 2.25 1.07 -5.29
CA ALA A 141 3.33 1.35 -6.24
C ALA A 141 2.78 1.53 -7.67
N ALA A 142 1.81 0.70 -8.08
CA ALA A 142 1.14 0.80 -9.36
C ALA A 142 0.40 2.13 -9.51
N LEU A 143 -0.40 2.51 -8.51
CA LEU A 143 -1.13 3.78 -8.54
C LEU A 143 -0.18 4.98 -8.59
N LEU A 144 0.88 4.99 -7.78
CA LEU A 144 1.89 6.05 -7.79
C LEU A 144 2.55 6.18 -9.17
N ALA A 145 2.85 5.05 -9.85
CA ALA A 145 3.41 5.07 -11.18
C ALA A 145 2.41 5.64 -12.22
N VAL A 146 1.12 5.30 -12.13
CA VAL A 146 0.08 5.88 -12.98
C VAL A 146 -0.04 7.39 -12.77
N GLU A 147 -0.08 7.83 -11.50
CA GLU A 147 -0.15 9.26 -11.12
C GLU A 147 1.07 10.04 -11.61
N ALA A 148 2.27 9.50 -11.44
CA ALA A 148 3.51 10.12 -11.91
C ALA A 148 3.51 10.27 -13.44
N TRP A 149 3.07 9.24 -14.16
CA TRP A 149 2.95 9.29 -15.62
C TRP A 149 1.92 10.33 -16.08
N ALA A 150 0.70 10.28 -15.53
CA ALA A 150 -0.36 11.24 -15.84
C ALA A 150 0.03 12.67 -15.48
N GLY A 151 0.73 12.85 -14.36
CA GLY A 151 1.20 14.14 -13.87
C GLY A 151 2.12 14.85 -14.89
N VAL A 152 3.10 14.14 -15.46
CA VAL A 152 3.98 14.72 -16.49
C VAL A 152 3.20 15.05 -17.76
N ALA A 153 2.35 14.15 -18.24
CA ALA A 153 1.56 14.38 -19.45
C ALA A 153 0.68 15.62 -19.30
N THR A 154 0.02 15.77 -18.16
CA THR A 154 -0.85 16.91 -17.81
C THR A 154 -0.05 18.21 -17.66
N ALA A 155 1.05 18.19 -16.90
CA ALA A 155 1.86 19.38 -16.66
C ALA A 155 2.44 19.92 -17.96
N ARG A 156 2.94 19.05 -18.85
CA ARG A 156 3.40 19.44 -20.18
C ARG A 156 2.28 20.01 -21.06
N ALA A 157 1.06 19.49 -20.96
CA ALA A 157 -0.10 20.04 -21.65
C ALA A 157 -0.42 21.44 -21.16
N LEU A 158 -0.39 21.67 -19.84
CA LEU A 158 -0.61 22.98 -19.23
C LEU A 158 0.47 24.00 -19.61
N VAL A 159 1.74 23.59 -19.69
CA VAL A 159 2.83 24.44 -20.19
C VAL A 159 2.56 24.86 -21.63
N ARG A 160 2.25 23.93 -22.53
CA ARG A 160 1.98 24.25 -23.94
C ARG A 160 0.83 25.24 -24.11
N VAL A 161 -0.26 25.08 -23.36
CA VAL A 161 -1.41 25.99 -23.44
C VAL A 161 -1.06 27.37 -22.89
N SER A 162 -0.32 27.43 -21.79
CA SER A 162 0.14 28.72 -21.22
C SER A 162 1.11 29.44 -22.12
N GLU A 163 2.04 28.75 -22.78
CA GLU A 163 2.98 29.32 -23.75
C GLU A 163 2.29 29.82 -25.01
N ALA A 164 1.29 29.08 -25.51
CA ALA A 164 0.46 29.53 -26.62
C ALA A 164 -0.34 30.81 -26.28
N SER A 165 -0.89 30.87 -25.07
CA SER A 165 -1.58 32.08 -24.54
C SER A 165 -0.62 33.25 -24.43
N LEU A 166 0.58 33.04 -23.90
CA LEU A 166 1.61 34.06 -23.78
C LEU A 166 1.98 34.65 -25.15
N THR A 167 2.25 33.80 -26.14
CA THR A 167 2.59 34.24 -27.51
C THR A 167 1.47 35.07 -28.15
N ALA A 168 0.22 34.65 -27.97
CA ALA A 168 -0.95 35.40 -28.43
C ALA A 168 -1.02 36.79 -27.77
N LEU A 169 -0.86 36.84 -26.44
CA LEU A 169 -0.92 38.08 -25.69
C LEU A 169 0.27 39.02 -25.97
N GLU A 170 1.47 38.50 -26.27
CA GLU A 170 2.64 39.28 -26.73
C GLU A 170 2.30 39.97 -28.05
N THR A 171 1.69 39.25 -28.99
CA THR A 171 1.26 39.82 -30.26
C THR A 171 0.22 40.92 -30.10
N THR A 172 -0.81 40.65 -29.28
CA THR A 172 -1.87 41.62 -28.98
C THR A 172 -1.30 42.87 -28.30
N THR A 173 -0.41 42.69 -27.31
CA THR A 173 0.25 43.80 -26.60
C THR A 173 1.08 44.67 -27.52
N ALA A 174 1.89 44.06 -28.40
CA ALA A 174 2.71 44.82 -29.38
C ALA A 174 1.84 45.68 -30.31
N GLN A 175 0.73 45.13 -30.82
CA GLN A 175 -0.23 45.88 -31.67
C GLN A 175 -0.84 47.06 -30.94
N ILE A 176 -1.18 46.92 -29.65
CA ILE A 176 -1.77 47.98 -28.83
C ILE A 176 -0.72 49.06 -28.56
N GLU A 177 0.51 48.71 -28.25
CA GLU A 177 1.62 49.65 -28.03
C GLU A 177 1.93 50.44 -29.30
N GLU A 178 1.96 49.81 -30.45
CA GLU A 178 2.16 50.47 -31.75
C GLU A 178 1.05 51.50 -32.04
N ARG A 179 -0.24 51.11 -31.84
CA ARG A 179 -1.38 52.03 -32.00
C ARG A 179 -1.33 53.19 -31.01
N SER A 180 -0.95 52.92 -29.77
CA SER A 180 -0.86 53.97 -28.72
C SER A 180 0.27 54.95 -29.03
N SER A 181 1.43 54.49 -29.49
CA SER A 181 2.58 55.32 -29.88
C SER A 181 2.30 56.17 -31.13
N ALA A 182 1.46 55.66 -32.04
CA ALA A 182 0.97 56.42 -33.21
C ALA A 182 -0.16 57.44 -32.90
N GLY A 183 -0.58 57.53 -31.62
CA GLY A 183 -1.69 58.42 -31.21
C GLY A 183 -3.09 57.90 -31.58
N LEU A 184 -3.18 56.62 -32.04
CA LEU A 184 -4.40 55.99 -32.48
C LEU A 184 -5.03 55.09 -31.40
N GLY A 185 -4.48 55.06 -30.19
CA GLY A 185 -4.91 54.23 -29.08
C GLY A 185 -4.73 54.86 -27.70
N SER A 186 -5.35 54.31 -26.70
CA SER A 186 -5.28 54.77 -25.30
C SER A 186 -3.97 54.32 -24.65
N SER A 187 -3.29 55.22 -23.92
CA SER A 187 -2.13 54.83 -23.08
C SER A 187 -2.54 53.93 -21.91
N VAL A 188 -3.80 54.05 -21.45
CA VAL A 188 -4.36 53.15 -20.42
C VAL A 188 -4.51 51.72 -20.93
N ASP A 189 -4.92 51.56 -22.18
CA ASP A 189 -5.02 50.24 -22.82
C ASP A 189 -3.62 49.60 -22.95
N ALA A 190 -2.59 50.36 -23.35
CA ALA A 190 -1.24 49.86 -23.40
C ALA A 190 -0.70 49.41 -22.02
N LEU A 191 -1.00 50.17 -20.95
CA LEU A 191 -0.62 49.82 -19.60
C LEU A 191 -1.35 48.56 -19.13
N THR A 192 -2.66 48.43 -19.44
CA THR A 192 -3.48 47.26 -19.14
C THR A 192 -2.95 46.01 -19.83
N ALA A 193 -2.64 46.08 -21.12
CA ALA A 193 -2.04 45.01 -21.89
C ALA A 193 -0.71 44.54 -21.29
N ARG A 194 0.20 45.50 -20.95
CA ARG A 194 1.46 45.16 -20.27
C ARG A 194 1.27 44.47 -18.94
N SER A 195 0.33 44.95 -18.13
CA SER A 195 0.03 44.30 -16.85
C SER A 195 -0.45 42.84 -17.05
N ARG A 196 -1.33 42.61 -18.02
CA ARG A 196 -1.80 41.25 -18.37
C ARG A 196 -0.65 40.38 -18.88
N LEU A 197 0.21 40.91 -19.75
CA LEU A 197 1.38 40.21 -20.25
C LEU A 197 2.35 39.82 -19.13
N ALA A 198 2.60 40.70 -18.17
CA ALA A 198 3.44 40.40 -17.01
C ALA A 198 2.86 39.26 -16.15
N ASN A 199 1.54 39.26 -15.93
CA ASN A 199 0.86 38.18 -15.20
C ASN A 199 0.92 36.84 -15.95
N GLU A 200 0.75 36.85 -17.28
CA GLU A 200 0.83 35.63 -18.07
C GLU A 200 2.26 35.05 -18.10
N ARG A 201 3.29 35.92 -18.18
CA ARG A 201 4.69 35.49 -18.04
C ARG A 201 4.94 34.79 -16.70
N ALA A 202 4.42 35.35 -15.61
CA ALA A 202 4.49 34.70 -14.28
C ALA A 202 3.76 33.35 -14.25
N SER A 203 2.60 33.26 -14.92
CA SER A 203 1.83 32.01 -15.05
C SER A 203 2.59 30.92 -15.81
N VAL A 204 3.29 31.28 -16.91
CA VAL A 204 4.14 30.32 -17.66
C VAL A 204 5.30 29.84 -16.80
N VAL A 205 5.96 30.73 -16.04
CA VAL A 205 7.03 30.32 -15.11
C VAL A 205 6.51 29.34 -14.06
N ALA A 206 5.33 29.58 -13.49
CA ALA A 206 4.71 28.64 -12.55
C ALA A 206 4.39 27.29 -13.21
N ALA A 207 3.80 27.29 -14.42
CA ALA A 207 3.50 26.04 -15.14
C ALA A 207 4.78 25.23 -15.47
N ARG A 208 5.87 25.90 -15.85
CA ARG A 208 7.16 25.23 -16.07
C ARG A 208 7.76 24.65 -14.79
N SER A 209 7.62 25.35 -13.66
CA SER A 209 8.04 24.84 -12.35
C SER A 209 7.24 23.59 -11.96
N ASP A 210 5.92 23.59 -12.20
CA ASP A 210 5.07 22.44 -11.93
C ASP A 210 5.42 21.25 -12.85
N ALA A 211 5.75 21.50 -14.11
CA ALA A 211 6.23 20.47 -15.04
C ALA A 211 7.57 19.87 -14.57
N SER A 212 8.52 20.70 -14.13
CA SER A 212 9.79 20.22 -13.58
C SER A 212 9.60 19.38 -12.33
N ARG A 213 8.65 19.75 -11.46
CA ARG A 213 8.28 18.94 -10.29
C ARG A 213 7.67 17.59 -10.68
N ALA A 214 6.76 17.58 -11.65
CA ALA A 214 6.16 16.35 -12.15
C ALA A 214 7.22 15.43 -12.79
N GLU A 215 8.18 15.98 -13.54
CA GLU A 215 9.30 15.24 -14.11
C GLU A 215 10.24 14.67 -13.03
N ALA A 216 10.49 15.39 -11.95
CA ALA A 216 11.27 14.88 -10.82
C ALA A 216 10.58 13.68 -10.14
N ILE A 217 9.25 13.76 -9.90
CA ILE A 217 8.45 12.64 -9.36
C ILE A 217 8.46 11.45 -10.33
N PHE A 218 8.39 11.72 -11.64
CA PHE A 218 8.49 10.65 -12.64
C PHE A 218 9.85 9.95 -12.59
N ILE A 219 10.96 10.71 -12.53
CA ILE A 219 12.31 10.15 -12.43
C ILE A 219 12.48 9.34 -11.13
N GLU A 220 11.95 9.82 -10.02
CA GLU A 220 11.95 9.07 -8.75
C GLU A 220 11.21 7.74 -8.88
N THR A 221 10.06 7.72 -9.59
CA THR A 221 9.20 6.54 -9.72
C THR A 221 9.73 5.54 -10.74
N PHE A 222 10.24 6.01 -11.90
CA PHE A 222 10.62 5.15 -13.02
C PHE A 222 12.14 4.95 -13.17
N GLY A 223 12.96 5.75 -12.47
CA GLY A 223 14.42 5.69 -12.53
C GLY A 223 15.05 6.28 -13.78
N HIS A 224 14.26 6.86 -14.70
CA HIS A 224 14.71 7.49 -15.93
C HIS A 224 13.85 8.71 -16.29
N PRO A 225 14.37 9.65 -17.10
CA PRO A 225 13.58 10.81 -17.53
C PRO A 225 12.40 10.39 -18.44
N PRO A 226 11.29 11.16 -18.42
CA PRO A 226 10.14 10.91 -19.28
C PRO A 226 10.46 11.17 -20.75
N GLY A 227 9.95 10.33 -21.64
CA GLY A 227 10.07 10.51 -23.09
C GLY A 227 9.46 11.83 -23.58
N PRO A 228 9.84 12.30 -24.77
CA PRO A 228 9.37 13.59 -25.30
C PRO A 228 7.85 13.60 -25.59
N ALA A 229 7.29 12.50 -26.06
CA ALA A 229 5.90 12.36 -26.46
C ALA A 229 5.13 11.49 -25.46
N LEU A 230 4.95 11.99 -24.24
CA LEU A 230 4.17 11.29 -23.22
C LEU A 230 2.70 11.70 -23.34
N SER A 231 1.81 10.71 -23.55
CA SER A 231 0.36 10.89 -23.54
C SER A 231 -0.23 10.49 -22.19
N LEU A 232 -1.46 10.92 -21.91
CA LEU A 232 -2.21 10.45 -20.75
C LEU A 232 -2.35 8.91 -20.78
N PRO A 233 -2.41 8.27 -19.60
CA PRO A 233 -2.70 6.83 -19.50
C PRO A 233 -3.98 6.46 -20.24
N PRO A 234 -4.07 5.25 -20.81
CA PRO A 234 -5.33 4.73 -21.33
C PRO A 234 -6.35 4.61 -20.19
N HIS A 235 -7.64 4.61 -20.54
CA HIS A 235 -8.67 4.45 -19.51
C HIS A 235 -8.53 3.10 -18.81
N ALA A 236 -8.62 3.13 -17.49
CA ALA A 236 -8.65 1.92 -16.68
C ALA A 236 -9.88 1.07 -17.05
N PRO A 237 -9.77 -0.27 -17.12
CA PRO A 237 -10.93 -1.13 -17.23
C PRO A 237 -11.86 -0.92 -16.03
N ARG A 238 -13.15 -1.20 -16.22
CA ARG A 238 -14.12 -1.11 -15.13
C ARG A 238 -13.77 -2.13 -14.05
N ALA A 239 -13.69 -1.67 -12.82
CA ALA A 239 -13.55 -2.57 -11.68
C ALA A 239 -14.73 -3.55 -11.65
N PRO A 240 -14.52 -4.82 -11.31
CA PRO A 240 -15.61 -5.75 -11.07
C PRO A 240 -16.55 -5.17 -10.03
N ASP A 241 -17.86 -5.41 -10.18
CA ASP A 241 -18.82 -5.10 -9.13
C ASP A 241 -18.48 -5.99 -7.95
N GLY A 242 -17.89 -5.42 -6.93
CA GLY A 242 -17.43 -6.25 -5.86
C GLY A 242 -16.80 -5.55 -4.71
N GLU A 243 -16.93 -6.13 -3.87
CA GLU A 243 -16.76 -6.27 -2.44
C GLU A 243 -15.42 -5.66 -2.02
N ALA A 244 -15.50 -4.66 -1.17
CA ALA A 244 -14.39 -4.20 -0.34
C ALA A 244 -13.63 -5.38 0.34
N MET A 245 -14.30 -6.53 0.47
CA MET A 245 -13.78 -7.79 1.04
C MET A 245 -12.55 -8.36 0.31
N ALA A 246 -12.37 -8.08 -0.98
CA ALA A 246 -11.20 -8.54 -1.73
C ALA A 246 -9.96 -7.63 -1.57
N SER A 247 -10.09 -6.51 -0.86
CA SER A 247 -9.00 -5.57 -0.66
C SER A 247 -7.85 -6.17 0.16
N PRO A 248 -6.61 -6.12 -0.34
CA PRO A 248 -5.44 -6.58 0.42
C PRO A 248 -5.25 -5.86 1.76
N THR A 249 -5.65 -4.60 1.83
CA THR A 249 -5.60 -3.82 3.08
C THR A 249 -6.52 -4.42 4.15
N LEU A 250 -7.73 -4.85 3.77
CA LEU A 250 -8.67 -5.48 4.70
C LEU A 250 -8.21 -6.88 5.10
N GLN A 251 -7.74 -7.68 4.14
CA GLN A 251 -7.19 -9.02 4.40
C GLN A 251 -6.02 -8.98 5.40
N ARG A 252 -5.16 -7.94 5.29
CA ARG A 252 -4.09 -7.74 6.28
C ARG A 252 -4.64 -7.45 7.67
N ALA A 253 -5.65 -6.60 7.80
CA ALA A 253 -6.27 -6.30 9.09
C ALA A 253 -6.97 -7.53 9.69
N GLU A 254 -7.60 -8.38 8.88
CA GLU A 254 -8.17 -9.66 9.29
C GLU A 254 -7.10 -10.63 9.82
N ALA A 255 -5.95 -10.71 9.12
CA ALA A 255 -4.81 -11.49 9.57
C ALA A 255 -4.30 -11.06 10.94
N GLU A 256 -4.28 -9.76 11.23
CA GLU A 256 -3.86 -9.23 12.53
C GLU A 256 -4.85 -9.60 13.66
N VAL A 257 -6.15 -9.68 13.37
CA VAL A 257 -7.15 -10.17 14.33
C VAL A 257 -6.91 -11.65 14.62
N LEU A 258 -6.78 -12.47 13.58
CA LEU A 258 -6.55 -13.92 13.73
C LEU A 258 -5.24 -14.22 14.46
N ALA A 259 -4.18 -13.46 14.19
CA ALA A 259 -2.92 -13.58 14.93
C ALA A 259 -3.10 -13.25 16.42
N ALA A 260 -3.85 -12.20 16.77
CA ALA A 260 -4.14 -11.84 18.15
C ALA A 260 -5.01 -12.89 18.87
N GLU A 261 -5.97 -13.49 18.18
CA GLU A 261 -6.81 -14.58 18.71
C GLU A 261 -5.98 -15.84 18.98
N ALA A 262 -5.06 -16.17 18.08
CA ALA A 262 -4.12 -17.28 18.27
C ALA A 262 -3.14 -17.01 19.42
N GLU A 263 -2.63 -15.79 19.56
CA GLU A 263 -1.79 -15.41 20.72
C GLU A 263 -2.55 -15.51 22.06
N HIS A 264 -3.82 -15.14 22.07
CA HIS A 264 -4.67 -15.30 23.24
C HIS A 264 -4.88 -16.78 23.58
N THR A 265 -5.11 -17.61 22.57
CA THR A 265 -5.21 -19.07 22.72
C THR A 265 -3.92 -19.65 23.32
N ALA A 266 -2.75 -19.20 22.85
CA ALA A 266 -1.46 -19.59 23.43
C ALA A 266 -1.32 -19.14 24.90
N ALA A 267 -1.80 -17.95 25.25
CA ALA A 267 -1.80 -17.46 26.63
C ALA A 267 -2.73 -18.27 27.56
N LEU A 268 -3.87 -18.73 27.05
CA LEU A 268 -4.79 -19.62 27.78
C LEU A 268 -4.17 -21.01 27.98
N ALA A 269 -3.51 -21.57 26.95
CA ALA A 269 -2.81 -22.85 27.02
C ALA A 269 -1.70 -22.85 28.07
N GLY A 270 -1.06 -21.71 28.34
CA GLY A 270 -0.07 -21.54 29.40
C GLY A 270 -0.60 -21.75 30.83
N ARG A 271 -1.90 -22.06 31.02
CA ARG A 271 -2.47 -22.55 32.29
C ARG A 271 -2.16 -24.02 32.55
N VAL A 272 -1.83 -24.77 31.52
CA VAL A 272 -1.51 -26.19 31.58
C VAL A 272 0.00 -26.36 31.76
N PRO A 273 0.44 -27.33 32.61
CA PRO A 273 1.87 -27.64 32.70
C PRO A 273 2.45 -28.13 31.40
N SER A 274 3.65 -27.66 31.04
CA SER A 274 4.42 -28.25 29.93
C SER A 274 5.14 -29.51 30.38
N LEU A 275 5.31 -30.45 29.45
CA LEU A 275 6.05 -31.69 29.67
C LEU A 275 7.23 -31.73 28.68
N SER A 276 8.44 -31.86 29.20
CA SER A 276 9.66 -32.00 28.40
C SER A 276 10.52 -33.18 28.88
N VAL A 277 11.26 -33.79 27.97
CA VAL A 277 12.31 -34.74 28.27
C VAL A 277 13.66 -34.05 28.09
N THR A 278 14.57 -34.25 29.07
CA THR A 278 15.93 -33.69 28.99
C THR A 278 16.93 -34.81 29.26
N VAL A 279 17.90 -34.94 28.40
CA VAL A 279 19.04 -35.82 28.59
C VAL A 279 20.28 -34.94 28.72
N SER A 280 20.95 -35.00 29.85
CA SER A 280 22.17 -34.23 30.11
C SER A 280 23.36 -35.13 30.34
N ALA A 281 24.51 -34.74 29.82
CA ALA A 281 25.77 -35.42 29.99
C ALA A 281 26.84 -34.41 30.51
N ILE A 282 27.62 -34.86 31.48
CA ILE A 282 28.78 -34.13 32.01
C ILE A 282 29.99 -35.04 31.77
N PRO A 283 31.13 -34.55 31.24
CA PRO A 283 32.32 -35.34 31.07
C PRO A 283 32.75 -36.01 32.37
N GLY A 284 32.96 -37.34 32.33
CA GLY A 284 33.34 -38.13 33.51
C GLY A 284 32.19 -38.62 34.40
N SER A 285 30.91 -38.34 34.01
CA SER A 285 29.73 -38.88 34.65
C SER A 285 28.80 -39.61 33.67
N GLN A 286 27.90 -40.47 34.17
CA GLN A 286 26.88 -41.08 33.31
C GLN A 286 25.89 -40.06 32.84
N ALA A 287 25.43 -40.22 31.60
CA ALA A 287 24.32 -39.39 31.06
C ALA A 287 23.04 -39.62 31.91
N VAL A 288 22.41 -38.54 32.34
CA VAL A 288 21.17 -38.58 33.11
C VAL A 288 20.01 -38.18 32.22
N ALA A 289 19.04 -39.06 32.06
CA ALA A 289 17.78 -38.76 31.41
C ALA A 289 16.73 -38.43 32.46
N GLY A 290 16.02 -37.31 32.29
CA GLY A 290 14.97 -36.87 33.19
C GLY A 290 13.73 -36.44 32.42
N LEU A 291 12.55 -36.77 32.95
CA LEU A 291 11.29 -36.16 32.54
C LEU A 291 11.01 -34.96 33.43
N ALA A 292 10.93 -33.78 32.83
CA ALA A 292 10.63 -32.55 33.56
C ALA A 292 9.21 -32.10 33.24
N SER A 293 8.41 -31.90 34.27
CA SER A 293 7.14 -31.18 34.18
C SER A 293 7.34 -29.80 34.78
N GLU A 294 7.27 -28.78 33.95
CA GLU A 294 7.45 -27.40 34.40
C GLU A 294 6.11 -26.68 34.35
N GLN A 295 5.62 -26.29 35.51
CA GLN A 295 4.54 -25.33 35.62
C GLN A 295 5.10 -24.08 36.29
N LEU A 296 5.19 -22.99 35.56
CA LEU A 296 5.48 -21.69 36.13
C LEU A 296 4.37 -21.33 37.13
N LEU A 297 4.62 -21.54 38.41
CA LEU A 297 3.81 -21.05 39.54
C LEU A 297 4.01 -19.53 39.66
N SER A 298 3.86 -18.80 38.56
CA SER A 298 3.76 -17.33 38.62
C SER A 298 2.58 -16.96 39.50
N PRO A 299 2.70 -15.89 40.36
CA PRO A 299 1.57 -15.40 41.11
C PRO A 299 0.35 -15.29 40.22
N ALA A 300 -0.80 -15.80 40.65
CA ALA A 300 -2.03 -15.85 39.85
C ALA A 300 -2.36 -14.51 39.16
N ARG A 301 -1.98 -13.40 39.80
CA ARG A 301 -2.12 -12.03 39.25
C ARG A 301 -1.34 -11.79 37.96
N GLY A 302 -0.12 -12.29 37.80
CA GLY A 302 0.69 -12.08 36.59
C GLY A 302 0.13 -12.85 35.39
N ARG A 303 -0.43 -14.03 35.62
CA ARG A 303 -1.04 -14.87 34.58
C ARG A 303 -2.39 -14.29 34.12
N THR A 304 -3.25 -13.92 35.03
CA THR A 304 -4.55 -13.29 34.70
C THR A 304 -4.34 -11.95 33.99
N ALA A 305 -3.37 -11.14 34.39
CA ALA A 305 -3.03 -9.91 33.72
C ALA A 305 -2.54 -10.12 32.28
N ARG A 306 -1.74 -11.18 32.02
CA ARG A 306 -1.27 -11.52 30.67
C ARG A 306 -2.45 -11.95 29.77
N ILE A 307 -3.37 -12.77 30.28
CA ILE A 307 -4.56 -13.18 29.53
C ILE A 307 -5.44 -11.97 29.24
N ALA A 308 -5.71 -11.12 30.24
CA ALA A 308 -6.49 -9.90 30.03
C ALA A 308 -5.80 -8.94 29.02
N ALA A 309 -4.48 -8.88 29.00
CA ALA A 309 -3.74 -8.08 28.03
C ALA A 309 -3.90 -8.61 26.58
N THR A 310 -3.91 -9.94 26.39
CA THR A 310 -4.14 -10.53 25.06
C THR A 310 -5.60 -10.38 24.64
N GLU A 311 -6.57 -10.46 25.53
CA GLU A 311 -7.98 -10.19 25.27
C GLU A 311 -8.20 -8.73 24.82
N ALA A 312 -7.65 -7.77 25.57
CA ALA A 312 -7.71 -6.37 25.19
C ALA A 312 -7.03 -6.09 23.83
N ARG A 313 -6.01 -6.89 23.47
CA ARG A 313 -5.35 -6.80 22.13
C ARG A 313 -6.29 -7.27 21.03
N ILE A 314 -7.06 -8.34 21.23
CA ILE A 314 -8.09 -8.78 20.27
C ILE A 314 -9.11 -7.67 20.05
N ASP A 315 -9.62 -7.07 21.14
CA ASP A 315 -10.60 -5.99 21.05
C ASP A 315 -10.04 -4.80 20.27
N ALA A 316 -8.78 -4.41 20.52
CA ALA A 316 -8.11 -3.36 19.76
C ALA A 316 -8.01 -3.71 18.27
N ARG A 317 -7.60 -4.95 17.92
CA ARG A 317 -7.49 -5.36 16.51
C ARG A 317 -8.83 -5.46 15.80
N ARG A 318 -9.90 -5.84 16.50
CA ARG A 318 -11.26 -5.82 15.94
C ARG A 318 -11.73 -4.40 15.65
N VAL A 319 -11.45 -3.46 16.55
CA VAL A 319 -11.75 -2.03 16.32
C VAL A 319 -10.93 -1.48 15.13
N ASP A 320 -9.65 -1.84 15.00
CA ASP A 320 -8.80 -1.47 13.86
C ASP A 320 -9.35 -2.04 12.55
N LEU A 321 -9.80 -3.30 12.54
CA LEU A 321 -10.44 -3.94 11.38
C LEU A 321 -11.72 -3.21 10.96
N ASP A 322 -12.59 -2.90 11.91
CA ASP A 322 -13.84 -2.16 11.64
C ASP A 322 -13.57 -0.73 11.16
N ALA A 323 -12.53 -0.08 11.67
CA ALA A 323 -12.10 1.23 11.20
C ALA A 323 -11.58 1.15 9.76
N THR A 324 -10.71 0.18 9.46
CA THR A 324 -10.16 -0.06 8.11
C THR A 324 -11.27 -0.37 7.11
N ARG A 325 -12.25 -1.18 7.49
CA ARG A 325 -13.43 -1.48 6.65
C ARG A 325 -14.22 -0.23 6.31
N ARG A 326 -14.56 0.58 7.32
CA ARG A 326 -15.30 1.83 7.12
C ARG A 326 -14.55 2.84 6.28
N GLU A 327 -13.24 2.97 6.47
CA GLU A 327 -12.38 3.83 5.67
C GLU A 327 -12.35 3.39 4.21
N LEU A 328 -12.15 2.10 3.95
CA LEU A 328 -12.14 1.53 2.60
C LEU A 328 -13.47 1.72 1.90
N GLU A 329 -14.59 1.42 2.56
CA GLU A 329 -15.93 1.63 2.00
C GLU A 329 -16.21 3.10 1.70
N SER A 330 -15.80 4.01 2.59
CA SER A 330 -15.93 5.44 2.38
C SER A 330 -15.10 5.90 1.19
N ARG A 331 -13.83 5.45 1.09
CA ARG A 331 -12.94 5.77 -0.02
C ARG A 331 -13.49 5.25 -1.35
N LEU A 332 -13.98 4.02 -1.40
CA LEU A 332 -14.59 3.45 -2.62
C LEU A 332 -15.85 4.22 -3.03
N ARG A 333 -16.71 4.63 -2.08
CA ARG A 333 -17.88 5.46 -2.38
C ARG A 333 -17.47 6.80 -2.97
N ILE A 334 -16.47 7.47 -2.40
CA ILE A 334 -15.95 8.75 -2.91
C ILE A 334 -15.39 8.56 -4.32
N LEU A 335 -14.46 7.64 -4.51
CA LEU A 335 -13.83 7.38 -5.82
C LEU A 335 -14.85 7.01 -6.89
N THR A 336 -15.87 6.21 -6.54
CA THR A 336 -16.93 5.81 -7.48
C THR A 336 -17.83 7.00 -7.84
N ALA A 337 -18.15 7.86 -6.88
CA ALA A 337 -18.92 9.08 -7.12
C ALA A 337 -18.13 10.07 -8.00
N GLU A 338 -16.85 10.26 -7.73
CA GLU A 338 -15.96 11.10 -8.54
C GLU A 338 -15.79 10.56 -9.96
N LEU A 339 -15.64 9.23 -10.12
CA LEU A 339 -15.52 8.59 -11.44
C LEU A 339 -16.80 8.75 -12.30
N ARG A 340 -17.98 8.77 -11.67
CA ARG A 340 -19.24 9.10 -12.36
C ARG A 340 -19.30 10.59 -12.73
N ALA A 341 -18.98 11.46 -11.78
CA ALA A 341 -19.03 12.91 -11.99
C ALA A 341 -18.00 13.40 -13.03
N VAL A 342 -16.84 12.73 -13.17
CA VAL A 342 -15.81 13.14 -14.13
C VAL A 342 -16.28 12.97 -15.59
N ALA A 343 -17.14 12.01 -15.89
CA ALA A 343 -17.70 11.84 -17.24
C ALA A 343 -18.57 13.05 -17.64
N ASP A 344 -19.43 13.51 -16.74
CA ASP A 344 -20.26 14.70 -16.94
C ASP A 344 -19.40 15.96 -17.01
N ARG A 345 -18.38 16.07 -16.13
CA ARG A 345 -17.42 17.17 -16.12
C ARG A 345 -16.63 17.27 -17.42
N LEU A 346 -16.19 16.14 -17.99
CA LEU A 346 -15.53 16.13 -19.29
C LEU A 346 -16.42 16.65 -20.41
N THR A 347 -17.69 16.25 -20.41
CA THR A 347 -18.65 16.72 -21.40
C THR A 347 -18.89 18.24 -21.27
N ALA A 348 -19.09 18.72 -20.05
CA ALA A 348 -19.28 20.14 -19.76
C ALA A 348 -18.04 20.98 -20.08
N THR A 349 -16.84 20.52 -19.66
CA THR A 349 -15.58 21.26 -19.92
C THR A 349 -15.22 21.28 -21.39
N ARG A 350 -15.52 20.20 -22.14
CA ARG A 350 -15.37 20.18 -23.62
C ARG A 350 -16.25 21.23 -24.29
N ALA A 351 -17.54 21.26 -23.93
CA ALA A 351 -18.46 22.25 -24.47
C ALA A 351 -18.05 23.68 -24.12
N ALA A 352 -17.63 23.91 -22.88
CA ALA A 352 -17.13 25.21 -22.43
C ALA A 352 -15.87 25.64 -23.22
N ARG A 353 -14.90 24.72 -23.41
CA ARG A 353 -13.70 24.96 -24.19
C ARG A 353 -14.01 25.34 -25.65
N GLU A 354 -14.90 24.59 -26.29
CA GLU A 354 -15.30 24.86 -27.68
C GLU A 354 -16.00 26.22 -27.80
N ALA A 355 -16.93 26.52 -26.92
CA ALA A 355 -17.65 27.80 -26.91
C ALA A 355 -16.72 28.99 -26.63
N ASN A 356 -15.82 28.88 -25.63
CA ASN A 356 -14.89 29.96 -25.29
C ASN A 356 -13.84 30.16 -26.38
N ARG A 357 -13.40 29.11 -27.06
CA ARG A 357 -12.51 29.22 -28.21
C ARG A 357 -13.17 29.94 -29.38
N ALA A 358 -14.41 29.59 -29.71
CA ALA A 358 -15.16 30.29 -30.76
C ALA A 358 -15.42 31.75 -30.40
N ASN A 359 -15.74 32.05 -29.12
CA ASN A 359 -15.88 33.43 -28.64
C ASN A 359 -14.59 34.23 -28.75
N LEU A 360 -13.42 33.62 -28.43
CA LEU A 360 -12.12 34.25 -28.56
C LEU A 360 -11.77 34.56 -30.02
N GLU A 361 -12.00 33.64 -30.96
CA GLU A 361 -11.80 33.86 -32.39
C GLU A 361 -12.64 35.05 -32.87
N MET A 362 -13.92 35.08 -32.54
CA MET A 362 -14.82 36.19 -32.89
C MET A 362 -14.40 37.49 -32.21
N ALA A 363 -13.94 37.46 -30.95
CA ALA A 363 -13.46 38.64 -30.22
C ALA A 363 -12.23 39.25 -30.90
N ARG A 364 -11.32 38.44 -31.40
CA ARG A 364 -10.12 38.88 -32.13
C ARG A 364 -10.48 39.57 -33.44
N ASP A 365 -11.38 38.96 -34.23
CA ASP A 365 -11.85 39.53 -35.50
C ASP A 365 -12.55 40.88 -35.27
N GLN A 366 -13.44 40.98 -34.27
CA GLN A 366 -14.13 42.20 -33.94
C GLN A 366 -13.22 43.29 -33.39
N PHE A 367 -12.21 42.94 -32.61
CA PHE A 367 -11.20 43.88 -32.10
C PHE A 367 -10.37 44.46 -33.24
N GLN A 368 -9.90 43.60 -34.18
CA GLN A 368 -9.17 44.06 -35.37
C GLN A 368 -10.04 45.02 -36.21
N ALA A 369 -11.34 44.74 -36.31
CA ALA A 369 -12.29 45.63 -37.03
C ALA A 369 -12.67 46.89 -36.25
N GLY A 370 -12.15 47.09 -35.03
CA GLY A 370 -12.47 48.23 -34.16
C GLY A 370 -13.87 48.20 -33.57
N ARG A 371 -14.52 47.03 -33.56
CA ARG A 371 -15.90 46.85 -33.08
C ARG A 371 -16.00 46.31 -31.66
N ARG A 372 -14.88 45.98 -31.05
CA ARG A 372 -14.78 45.43 -29.68
C ARG A 372 -13.68 46.11 -28.92
N SER A 373 -13.86 46.30 -27.61
CA SER A 373 -12.85 46.91 -26.74
C SER A 373 -11.72 45.96 -26.41
N LEU A 374 -10.53 46.47 -26.03
CA LEU A 374 -9.42 45.70 -25.55
C LEU A 374 -9.79 44.86 -24.35
N ILE A 375 -10.52 45.42 -23.40
CA ILE A 375 -10.89 44.72 -22.15
C ILE A 375 -11.70 43.45 -22.46
N GLU A 376 -12.66 43.56 -23.39
CA GLU A 376 -13.49 42.42 -23.81
C GLU A 376 -12.66 41.35 -24.53
N LEU A 377 -11.66 41.74 -25.32
CA LEU A 377 -10.70 40.76 -25.95
C LEU A 377 -9.88 40.04 -24.89
N LEU A 378 -9.27 40.78 -23.95
CA LEU A 378 -8.45 40.22 -22.88
C LEU A 378 -9.28 39.32 -21.94
N ASP A 379 -10.54 39.63 -21.72
CA ASP A 379 -11.44 38.75 -20.96
C ASP A 379 -11.77 37.48 -21.71
N ALA A 380 -12.01 37.53 -23.03
CA ALA A 380 -12.22 36.34 -23.88
C ALA A 380 -10.96 35.45 -23.91
N GLU A 381 -9.75 36.03 -23.96
CA GLU A 381 -8.48 35.29 -23.85
C GLU A 381 -8.33 34.56 -22.53
N ARG A 382 -8.66 35.24 -21.42
CA ARG A 382 -8.63 34.62 -20.07
C ARG A 382 -9.61 33.46 -19.94
N GLU A 383 -10.87 33.66 -20.41
CA GLU A 383 -11.92 32.62 -20.37
C GLU A 383 -11.55 31.40 -21.22
N ALA A 384 -10.98 31.60 -22.41
CA ALA A 384 -10.52 30.53 -23.28
C ALA A 384 -9.40 29.74 -22.62
N LEU A 385 -8.38 30.40 -22.05
CA LEU A 385 -7.29 29.74 -21.33
C LEU A 385 -7.80 28.98 -20.10
N ALA A 386 -8.69 29.57 -19.32
CA ALA A 386 -9.26 28.94 -18.13
C ALA A 386 -10.04 27.66 -18.48
N SER A 387 -10.87 27.70 -19.53
CA SER A 387 -11.64 26.54 -19.98
C SER A 387 -10.75 25.44 -20.56
N GLU A 388 -9.67 25.77 -21.26
CA GLU A 388 -8.70 24.80 -21.76
C GLU A 388 -7.97 24.08 -20.60
N ARG A 389 -7.52 24.83 -19.59
CA ARG A 389 -6.88 24.27 -18.37
C ARG A 389 -7.84 23.36 -17.61
N GLN A 390 -9.11 23.77 -17.44
CA GLN A 390 -10.11 22.95 -16.77
C GLN A 390 -10.38 21.63 -17.52
N HIS A 391 -10.41 21.68 -18.84
CA HIS A 391 -10.57 20.48 -19.65
C HIS A 391 -9.38 19.51 -19.50
N ILE A 392 -8.15 20.02 -19.58
CA ILE A 392 -6.93 19.21 -19.37
C ILE A 392 -6.93 18.53 -17.99
N LEU A 393 -7.34 19.25 -16.93
CA LEU A 393 -7.44 18.69 -15.59
C LEU A 393 -8.55 17.63 -15.49
N ALA A 394 -9.69 17.83 -16.16
CA ALA A 394 -10.75 16.83 -16.21
C ALA A 394 -10.31 15.54 -16.95
N GLU A 395 -9.50 15.67 -18.01
CA GLU A 395 -8.89 14.54 -18.70
C GLU A 395 -7.91 13.76 -17.80
N HIS A 396 -7.10 14.50 -17.02
CA HIS A 396 -6.24 13.91 -16.00
C HIS A 396 -7.02 13.10 -14.97
N ASP A 397 -8.03 13.71 -14.36
CA ASP A 397 -8.87 13.05 -13.36
C ASP A 397 -9.51 11.78 -13.92
N ARG A 398 -10.01 11.84 -15.16
CA ARG A 398 -10.58 10.69 -15.85
C ARG A 398 -9.57 9.57 -16.04
N ALA A 399 -8.32 9.91 -16.37
CA ALA A 399 -7.26 8.94 -16.60
C ALA A 399 -6.82 8.24 -15.30
N VAL A 400 -6.82 8.92 -14.16
CA VAL A 400 -6.28 8.42 -12.89
C VAL A 400 -7.33 7.74 -12.01
N LEU A 401 -8.56 8.29 -11.92
CA LEU A 401 -9.57 7.82 -10.96
C LEU A 401 -9.95 6.35 -11.12
N GLY A 402 -9.98 5.84 -12.36
CA GLY A 402 -10.25 4.42 -12.59
C GLY A 402 -9.20 3.51 -11.98
N TYR A 403 -7.92 3.87 -12.11
CA TYR A 403 -6.83 3.13 -11.47
C TYR A 403 -6.82 3.26 -9.95
N ALA A 404 -7.27 4.41 -9.41
CA ALA A 404 -7.41 4.58 -7.97
C ALA A 404 -8.45 3.63 -7.37
N VAL A 405 -9.58 3.39 -8.07
CA VAL A 405 -10.57 2.37 -7.69
C VAL A 405 -9.93 0.99 -7.71
N LEU A 406 -9.24 0.62 -8.80
CA LEU A 406 -8.57 -0.68 -8.95
C LEU A 406 -7.47 -0.89 -7.89
N ALA A 407 -6.76 0.16 -7.49
CA ALA A 407 -5.77 0.08 -6.43
C ALA A 407 -6.42 -0.17 -5.05
N ALA A 408 -7.56 0.44 -4.77
CA ALA A 408 -8.29 0.27 -3.52
C ALA A 408 -8.87 -1.15 -3.37
N THR A 409 -9.28 -1.79 -4.47
CA THR A 409 -9.75 -3.19 -4.50
C THR A 409 -8.61 -4.20 -4.65
N GLY A 410 -7.40 -3.75 -4.98
CA GLY A 410 -6.24 -4.59 -5.25
C GLY A 410 -6.17 -5.16 -6.68
N ASP A 411 -7.11 -4.82 -7.56
CA ASP A 411 -7.19 -5.36 -8.94
C ASP A 411 -6.26 -4.65 -9.93
N ILE A 412 -5.59 -3.59 -9.51
CA ILE A 412 -4.69 -2.80 -10.38
C ILE A 412 -3.52 -3.64 -10.92
N LEU A 413 -3.00 -4.59 -10.13
CA LEU A 413 -1.89 -5.44 -10.53
C LEU A 413 -2.26 -6.38 -11.68
N ASP A 414 -3.51 -6.86 -11.70
CA ASP A 414 -4.02 -7.75 -12.75
C ASP A 414 -3.99 -7.05 -14.11
N VAL A 415 -4.40 -5.78 -14.15
CA VAL A 415 -4.43 -4.97 -15.38
C VAL A 415 -3.05 -4.79 -16.00
N PHE A 416 -2.02 -4.70 -15.18
CA PHE A 416 -0.62 -4.61 -15.61
C PHE A 416 0.06 -5.97 -15.80
N GLY A 417 -0.64 -7.08 -15.52
CA GLY A 417 -0.09 -8.43 -15.61
C GLY A 417 1.03 -8.71 -14.61
N VAL A 418 1.04 -7.99 -13.48
CA VAL A 418 2.03 -8.17 -12.43
C VAL A 418 1.53 -9.23 -11.45
N THR A 419 2.11 -10.41 -11.53
CA THR A 419 1.86 -11.49 -10.59
C THR A 419 2.90 -11.46 -9.47
N LEU A 420 2.43 -11.43 -8.24
CA LEU A 420 3.28 -11.57 -7.06
C LEU A 420 3.06 -12.99 -6.51
N PRO A 421 3.98 -13.94 -6.72
CA PRO A 421 3.76 -15.33 -6.35
C PRO A 421 3.53 -15.47 -4.85
N ALA A 422 2.50 -16.24 -4.46
CA ALA A 422 2.15 -16.46 -3.06
C ALA A 422 3.16 -17.39 -2.34
N THR A 423 3.84 -18.25 -3.09
CA THR A 423 4.87 -19.11 -2.55
C THR A 423 6.20 -18.34 -2.46
N PRO A 424 6.92 -18.41 -1.35
CA PRO A 424 8.31 -17.98 -1.32
C PRO A 424 9.01 -18.74 -2.43
N GLY A 425 9.60 -18.01 -3.37
CA GLY A 425 10.46 -18.65 -4.35
C GLY A 425 11.38 -19.55 -3.58
N SER A 426 11.53 -20.78 -4.02
CA SER A 426 12.63 -21.65 -3.67
C SER A 426 13.92 -20.88 -4.02
N ALA A 427 14.27 -19.92 -3.18
CA ALA A 427 15.57 -19.29 -3.19
C ALA A 427 16.51 -20.46 -2.91
N GLN A 428 17.21 -20.88 -3.97
CA GLN A 428 18.29 -21.81 -3.93
C GLN A 428 19.05 -21.60 -2.63
N ALA A 429 19.00 -22.58 -1.74
CA ALA A 429 19.91 -22.66 -0.63
C ALA A 429 21.32 -22.55 -1.25
N PRO A 430 22.19 -21.64 -0.77
CA PRO A 430 23.59 -21.71 -1.14
C PRO A 430 24.12 -23.07 -0.67
N GLU A 431 24.67 -23.85 -1.61
CA GLU A 431 25.41 -25.08 -1.35
C GLU A 431 26.58 -24.84 -0.39
#